data_5eed155e4e989263b6e1337998c69139
#
_entry.id   5eed155e4e989263b6e1337998c69139
#
_cell.length_a   1.000
_cell.length_b   1.000
_cell.length_c   1.000
_cell.angle_alpha   90.00
_cell.angle_beta   90.00
_cell.angle_gamma   90.00
#
_symmetry.space_group_name_H-M   'P 1'
#
loop_
_entity.id
_entity.type
_entity.pdbx_description
1 polymer ?
#
loop_
_entity_poly.entity_id
_entity_poly.type
_entity_poly.pdbx_seq_one_letter_code
_entity_poly.pdbx_strand_id
1 'polypeptide(L)'
;MKIRELVMNYFNSEDYVPQSKKELLRTFKINKKDKRMFEKLLKSLEKDKKIICSNNKYYTYNSSRIITGKYEANKRGFGFVIGEDFDVFIRFENSMYAMDSDEVCAIITDKKPDGNYEGKIIKILNRATKRVVGTYQDNDSFGFITCDDVKIVYDIFVNKSASKGAKHGDKVVAEIIKYPDKNKNPEGRVVEIIGKIDDPGIDITSIIKSYELREYFPNRVKDELEEINYEIDSEEIARRVDYRDLLTITIDGVDSKDLDDAISVVKNDDKYTLYV
;
A
#
# COMPACT_ATOMS: atom_id res chain seq x y z
N MET A 1 -11.56 37.55 -18.33
CA MET A 1 -11.33 36.46 -17.39
C MET A 1 -11.59 35.14 -18.12
N LYS A 2 -10.62 34.21 -18.21
CA LYS A 2 -10.82 32.95 -18.91
C LYS A 2 -11.83 32.09 -18.11
N ILE A 3 -12.75 31.42 -18.79
CA ILE A 3 -13.82 30.60 -18.15
C ILE A 3 -13.27 29.62 -17.11
N ARG A 4 -12.03 29.14 -17.29
CA ARG A 4 -11.32 28.29 -16.34
C ARG A 4 -11.13 28.97 -14.97
N GLU A 5 -10.72 30.23 -14.94
CA GLU A 5 -10.50 30.99 -13.71
C GLU A 5 -11.82 31.22 -12.98
N LEU A 6 -12.87 31.55 -13.72
CA LEU A 6 -14.21 31.80 -13.17
C LEU A 6 -14.76 30.50 -12.53
N VAL A 7 -14.57 29.36 -13.20
CA VAL A 7 -14.98 28.05 -12.70
C VAL A 7 -14.18 27.68 -11.45
N MET A 8 -12.87 27.92 -11.44
CA MET A 8 -12.04 27.61 -10.26
C MET A 8 -12.35 28.51 -9.08
N ASN A 9 -12.58 29.82 -9.29
CA ASN A 9 -12.98 30.72 -8.23
C ASN A 9 -14.31 30.28 -7.60
N TYR A 10 -15.25 29.80 -8.40
CA TYR A 10 -16.51 29.26 -7.90
C TYR A 10 -16.31 28.02 -7.07
N PHE A 11 -15.50 27.07 -7.53
CA PHE A 11 -15.18 25.84 -6.79
C PHE A 11 -14.44 26.13 -5.47
N ASN A 12 -13.66 27.19 -5.39
CA ASN A 12 -12.88 27.56 -4.21
C ASN A 12 -13.62 28.55 -3.30
N SER A 13 -14.86 28.93 -3.61
CA SER A 13 -15.64 29.77 -2.71
C SER A 13 -16.03 29.05 -1.43
N GLU A 14 -16.05 29.74 -0.28
CA GLU A 14 -16.39 29.13 1.02
C GLU A 14 -17.81 28.52 1.03
N ASP A 15 -18.73 29.13 0.26
CA ASP A 15 -20.12 28.69 0.14
C ASP A 15 -20.33 27.57 -0.91
N TYR A 16 -19.26 27.04 -1.50
CA TYR A 16 -19.42 26.03 -2.53
C TYR A 16 -20.05 24.74 -2.00
N VAL A 17 -21.21 24.39 -2.55
CA VAL A 17 -21.87 23.11 -2.29
C VAL A 17 -21.66 22.17 -3.49
N PRO A 18 -21.28 20.91 -3.28
CA PRO A 18 -21.04 19.96 -4.37
C PRO A 18 -22.25 19.80 -5.30
N GLN A 19 -22.05 20.11 -6.56
CA GLN A 19 -23.06 20.13 -7.61
C GLN A 19 -22.82 19.05 -8.66
N SER A 20 -23.92 18.58 -9.26
CA SER A 20 -23.84 17.72 -10.44
C SER A 20 -23.44 18.53 -11.69
N LYS A 21 -22.99 17.83 -12.72
CA LYS A 21 -22.70 18.45 -14.02
C LYS A 21 -23.89 19.27 -14.56
N LYS A 22 -25.11 18.76 -14.38
CA LYS A 22 -26.34 19.44 -14.83
C LYS A 22 -26.58 20.75 -14.08
N GLU A 23 -26.33 20.76 -12.78
CA GLU A 23 -26.42 21.95 -11.95
C GLU A 23 -25.33 22.96 -12.33
N LEU A 24 -24.08 22.55 -12.49
CA LEU A 24 -22.97 23.40 -12.94
C LEU A 24 -23.25 24.05 -14.29
N LEU A 25 -23.81 23.33 -15.26
CA LEU A 25 -24.22 23.87 -16.55
C LEU A 25 -25.25 24.99 -16.40
N ARG A 26 -26.17 24.90 -15.42
CA ARG A 26 -27.17 25.91 -15.11
C ARG A 26 -26.53 27.11 -14.39
N THR A 27 -25.73 26.85 -13.36
CA THR A 27 -25.03 27.88 -12.58
C THR A 27 -24.18 28.77 -13.47
N PHE A 28 -23.42 28.18 -14.40
CA PHE A 28 -22.60 28.94 -15.36
C PHE A 28 -23.35 29.38 -16.62
N LYS A 29 -24.68 29.16 -16.71
CA LYS A 29 -25.54 29.51 -17.86
C LYS A 29 -24.96 29.03 -19.20
N ILE A 30 -24.36 27.81 -19.21
CA ILE A 30 -23.72 27.23 -20.39
C ILE A 30 -24.80 26.82 -21.42
N ASN A 31 -24.69 27.35 -22.61
CA ASN A 31 -25.62 27.05 -23.70
C ASN A 31 -25.30 25.67 -24.35
N LYS A 32 -26.20 25.19 -25.23
CA LYS A 32 -26.04 23.89 -25.88
C LYS A 32 -24.77 23.77 -26.75
N LYS A 33 -24.31 24.87 -27.36
CA LYS A 33 -23.13 24.89 -28.24
C LYS A 33 -21.83 24.75 -27.42
N ASP A 34 -21.78 25.36 -26.24
CA ASP A 34 -20.59 25.37 -25.39
C ASP A 34 -20.51 24.21 -24.42
N LYS A 35 -21.56 23.39 -24.32
CA LYS A 35 -21.64 22.25 -23.41
C LYS A 35 -20.44 21.30 -23.52
N ARG A 36 -20.05 20.94 -24.75
CA ARG A 36 -18.89 20.04 -24.97
C ARG A 36 -17.59 20.65 -24.50
N MET A 37 -17.40 21.96 -24.67
CA MET A 37 -16.22 22.67 -24.22
C MET A 37 -16.15 22.74 -22.69
N PHE A 38 -17.27 22.99 -22.03
CA PHE A 38 -17.38 22.98 -20.57
C PHE A 38 -17.10 21.57 -19.99
N GLU A 39 -17.62 20.52 -20.61
CA GLU A 39 -17.34 19.11 -20.20
C GLU A 39 -15.86 18.78 -20.35
N LYS A 40 -15.19 19.24 -21.42
CA LYS A 40 -13.74 19.09 -21.58
C LYS A 40 -12.97 19.85 -20.50
N LEU A 41 -13.43 21.04 -20.13
CA LEU A 41 -12.84 21.82 -19.04
C LEU A 41 -12.93 21.09 -17.71
N LEU A 42 -14.10 20.55 -17.34
CA LEU A 42 -14.26 19.78 -16.10
C LEU A 42 -13.34 18.56 -16.09
N LYS A 43 -13.24 17.82 -17.19
CA LYS A 43 -12.30 16.69 -17.30
C LYS A 43 -10.84 17.10 -17.18
N SER A 44 -10.45 18.27 -17.74
CA SER A 44 -9.10 18.81 -17.57
C SER A 44 -8.83 19.16 -16.11
N LEU A 45 -9.76 19.85 -15.43
CA LEU A 45 -9.63 20.20 -14.03
C LEU A 45 -9.54 18.94 -13.12
N GLU A 46 -10.26 17.89 -13.47
CA GLU A 46 -10.18 16.62 -12.77
C GLU A 46 -8.82 15.93 -12.99
N LYS A 47 -8.31 15.93 -14.23
CA LYS A 47 -6.97 15.42 -14.55
C LYS A 47 -5.87 16.17 -13.82
N ASP A 48 -6.02 17.50 -13.70
CA ASP A 48 -5.08 18.40 -13.00
C ASP A 48 -5.22 18.33 -11.48
N LYS A 49 -6.02 17.39 -10.94
CA LYS A 49 -6.31 17.22 -9.50
C LYS A 49 -6.79 18.51 -8.83
N LYS A 50 -7.56 19.34 -9.54
CA LYS A 50 -8.19 20.55 -8.98
C LYS A 50 -9.59 20.29 -8.44
N ILE A 51 -10.31 19.38 -9.10
CA ILE A 51 -11.65 18.94 -8.69
C ILE A 51 -11.74 17.40 -8.78
N ILE A 52 -12.72 16.85 -8.10
CA ILE A 52 -13.00 15.41 -8.11
C ILE A 52 -14.50 15.18 -8.37
N CYS A 53 -14.82 14.29 -9.30
CA CYS A 53 -16.18 13.85 -9.53
C CYS A 53 -16.46 12.54 -8.80
N SER A 54 -17.45 12.55 -7.92
CA SER A 54 -17.95 11.36 -7.23
C SER A 54 -19.46 11.39 -7.12
N ASN A 55 -20.12 10.24 -7.31
CA ASN A 55 -21.58 10.12 -7.28
C ASN A 55 -22.29 11.24 -8.06
N ASN A 56 -21.78 11.55 -9.26
CA ASN A 56 -22.27 12.60 -10.15
C ASN A 56 -22.24 14.02 -9.55
N LYS A 57 -21.44 14.26 -8.50
CA LYS A 57 -21.19 15.59 -7.92
C LYS A 57 -19.71 15.92 -8.01
N TYR A 58 -19.40 17.20 -8.17
CA TYR A 58 -18.03 17.70 -8.21
C TYR A 58 -17.66 18.29 -6.85
N TYR A 59 -16.43 18.04 -6.41
CA TYR A 59 -15.83 18.52 -5.17
C TYR A 59 -14.52 19.21 -5.51
N THR A 60 -14.06 20.13 -4.68
CA THR A 60 -12.71 20.73 -4.78
C THR A 60 -11.76 20.06 -3.80
N TYR A 61 -10.53 19.76 -4.20
CA TYR A 61 -9.50 19.21 -3.31
C TYR A 61 -9.10 20.20 -2.19
N ASN A 62 -9.27 21.50 -2.39
CA ASN A 62 -8.94 22.53 -1.40
C ASN A 62 -10.07 22.77 -0.39
N SER A 63 -11.12 21.97 -0.40
CA SER A 63 -12.18 22.07 0.62
C SER A 63 -11.66 21.56 1.96
N SER A 64 -11.85 22.31 3.03
CA SER A 64 -11.57 21.87 4.41
C SER A 64 -12.28 20.58 4.84
N ARG A 65 -13.22 20.10 4.01
CA ARG A 65 -13.94 18.84 4.23
C ARG A 65 -13.41 17.67 3.41
N ILE A 66 -12.43 17.87 2.54
CA ILE A 66 -11.85 16.81 1.71
C ILE A 66 -10.48 16.44 2.27
N ILE A 67 -10.27 15.16 2.47
CA ILE A 67 -8.98 14.58 2.83
C ILE A 67 -8.56 13.55 1.80
N THR A 68 -7.29 13.53 1.47
CA THR A 68 -6.65 12.46 0.71
C THR A 68 -5.62 11.77 1.60
N GLY A 69 -5.58 10.46 1.54
CA GLY A 69 -4.64 9.70 2.36
C GLY A 69 -4.74 8.21 2.08
N LYS A 70 -3.96 7.43 2.81
CA LYS A 70 -4.06 5.98 2.78
C LYS A 70 -5.22 5.50 3.63
N TYR A 71 -5.96 4.53 3.13
CA TYR A 71 -7.00 3.87 3.89
C TYR A 71 -6.38 2.72 4.69
N GLU A 72 -6.42 2.82 6.00
CA GLU A 72 -6.04 1.75 6.92
C GLU A 72 -7.28 0.96 7.31
N ALA A 73 -7.40 -0.25 6.74
CA ALA A 73 -8.52 -1.14 6.98
C ALA A 73 -8.38 -1.87 8.32
N ASN A 74 -9.50 -2.14 8.96
CA ASN A 74 -9.59 -2.95 10.17
C ASN A 74 -10.30 -4.28 9.85
N LYS A 75 -9.88 -5.36 10.50
CA LYS A 75 -10.51 -6.70 10.38
C LYS A 75 -12.01 -6.74 10.68
N ARG A 76 -12.54 -5.72 11.34
CA ARG A 76 -13.99 -5.57 11.61
C ARG A 76 -14.74 -4.86 10.48
N GLY A 77 -14.06 -4.52 9.38
CA GLY A 77 -14.63 -3.90 8.18
C GLY A 77 -14.65 -2.38 8.17
N PHE A 78 -14.48 -1.68 9.29
CA PHE A 78 -14.26 -0.23 9.30
C PHE A 78 -12.78 0.10 9.03
N GLY A 79 -12.45 1.38 8.89
CA GLY A 79 -11.06 1.81 8.75
C GLY A 79 -10.90 3.30 8.97
N PHE A 80 -9.70 3.79 8.70
CA PHE A 80 -9.35 5.20 8.82
C PHE A 80 -8.69 5.68 7.53
N VAL A 81 -8.96 6.91 7.14
CA VAL A 81 -8.15 7.61 6.13
C VAL A 81 -7.12 8.42 6.91
N ILE A 82 -5.86 8.01 6.77
CA ILE A 82 -4.72 8.63 7.45
C ILE A 82 -4.35 9.91 6.69
N GLY A 83 -4.49 11.04 7.35
CA GLY A 83 -4.15 12.35 6.80
C GLY A 83 -2.85 12.90 7.37
N GLU A 84 -2.45 14.10 6.93
CA GLU A 84 -1.25 14.77 7.45
C GLU A 84 -1.47 15.33 8.86
N ASP A 85 -2.65 15.92 9.12
CA ASP A 85 -2.96 16.60 10.39
C ASP A 85 -3.87 15.78 11.29
N PHE A 86 -4.75 14.96 10.72
CA PHE A 86 -5.74 14.15 11.45
C PHE A 86 -6.24 12.98 10.60
N ASP A 87 -6.78 11.98 11.28
CA ASP A 87 -7.37 10.80 10.66
C ASP A 87 -8.90 10.91 10.60
N VAL A 88 -9.49 10.29 9.60
CA VAL A 88 -10.95 10.26 9.43
C VAL A 88 -11.45 8.82 9.52
N PHE A 89 -12.30 8.55 10.51
CA PHE A 89 -12.98 7.27 10.68
C PHE A 89 -13.98 7.02 9.54
N ILE A 90 -13.91 5.83 8.96
CA ILE A 90 -14.74 5.40 7.84
C ILE A 90 -15.48 4.12 8.24
N ARG A 91 -16.80 4.17 8.29
CA ARG A 91 -17.62 2.97 8.46
C ARG A 91 -17.56 2.09 7.21
N PHE A 92 -17.81 0.80 7.36
CA PHE A 92 -17.78 -0.16 6.26
C PHE A 92 -18.66 0.29 5.07
N GLU A 93 -19.90 0.70 5.33
CA GLU A 93 -20.83 1.18 4.32
C GLU A 93 -20.37 2.45 3.59
N ASN A 94 -19.43 3.19 4.19
CA ASN A 94 -18.86 4.43 3.66
C ASN A 94 -17.48 4.22 3.03
N SER A 95 -16.94 2.99 3.05
CA SER A 95 -15.59 2.68 2.57
C SER A 95 -15.45 2.65 1.05
N MET A 96 -16.55 2.66 0.31
CA MET A 96 -16.55 2.53 -1.16
C MET A 96 -15.75 1.30 -1.62
N TYR A 97 -15.73 0.24 -0.79
CA TYR A 97 -14.97 -1.00 -1.05
C TYR A 97 -13.46 -0.77 -1.19
N ALA A 98 -12.91 0.23 -0.49
CA ALA A 98 -11.48 0.41 -0.36
C ALA A 98 -10.88 -0.78 0.40
N MET A 99 -9.70 -1.18 -0.02
CA MET A 99 -8.88 -2.21 0.63
C MET A 99 -7.74 -1.54 1.41
N ASP A 100 -7.10 -2.29 2.29
CA ASP A 100 -5.99 -1.76 3.09
C ASP A 100 -4.92 -1.10 2.21
N SER A 101 -4.40 0.02 2.68
CA SER A 101 -3.36 0.81 2.01
C SER A 101 -3.76 1.47 0.69
N ASP A 102 -5.03 1.36 0.24
CA ASP A 102 -5.50 2.10 -0.93
C ASP A 102 -5.35 3.61 -0.71
N GLU A 103 -4.88 4.32 -1.73
CA GLU A 103 -4.89 5.78 -1.74
C GLU A 103 -6.30 6.26 -2.09
N VAL A 104 -6.90 7.03 -1.20
CA VAL A 104 -8.31 7.40 -1.32
C VAL A 104 -8.52 8.90 -1.12
N CYS A 105 -9.66 9.38 -1.61
CA CYS A 105 -10.19 10.68 -1.29
C CYS A 105 -11.48 10.48 -0.49
N ALA A 106 -11.56 11.11 0.68
CA ALA A 106 -12.73 11.06 1.55
C ALA A 106 -13.29 12.46 1.82
N ILE A 107 -14.58 12.52 2.11
CA ILE A 107 -15.26 13.73 2.60
C ILE A 107 -15.61 13.55 4.06
N ILE A 108 -15.27 14.53 4.88
CA ILE A 108 -15.68 14.61 6.28
C ILE A 108 -17.19 14.90 6.32
N THR A 109 -17.94 14.02 6.98
CA THR A 109 -19.39 14.12 7.13
C THR A 109 -19.79 14.64 8.50
N ASP A 110 -18.98 14.37 9.52
CA ASP A 110 -19.25 14.75 10.89
C ASP A 110 -17.95 15.02 11.66
N LYS A 111 -18.05 15.87 12.70
CA LYS A 111 -17.01 16.09 13.69
C LYS A 111 -17.61 15.80 15.06
N LYS A 112 -17.13 14.76 15.72
CA LYS A 112 -17.64 14.33 17.01
C LYS A 112 -17.22 15.27 18.15
N PRO A 113 -17.94 15.27 19.27
CA PRO A 113 -17.59 16.12 20.43
C PRO A 113 -16.18 15.85 21.00
N ASP A 114 -15.67 14.62 20.84
CA ASP A 114 -14.33 14.20 21.24
C ASP A 114 -13.20 14.65 20.30
N GLY A 115 -13.57 15.43 19.26
CA GLY A 115 -12.64 15.96 18.26
C GLY A 115 -12.38 15.04 17.07
N ASN A 116 -12.83 13.78 17.10
CA ASN A 116 -12.65 12.81 16.02
C ASN A 116 -13.52 13.15 14.81
N TYR A 117 -12.99 12.88 13.63
CA TYR A 117 -13.71 13.07 12.36
C TYR A 117 -14.31 11.76 11.87
N GLU A 118 -15.54 11.82 11.37
CA GLU A 118 -16.17 10.73 10.63
C GLU A 118 -16.41 11.16 9.18
N GLY A 119 -16.25 10.24 8.24
CA GLY A 119 -16.36 10.55 6.82
C GLY A 119 -16.78 9.38 5.95
N LYS A 120 -16.75 9.61 4.66
CA LYS A 120 -16.96 8.58 3.65
C LYS A 120 -15.96 8.74 2.52
N ILE A 121 -15.48 7.62 2.00
CA ILE A 121 -14.65 7.61 0.80
C ILE A 121 -15.53 7.97 -0.38
N ILE A 122 -15.06 8.94 -1.18
CA ILE A 122 -15.75 9.41 -2.39
C ILE A 122 -15.04 8.97 -3.66
N LYS A 123 -13.75 8.61 -3.56
CA LYS A 123 -12.99 8.06 -4.69
C LYS A 123 -11.79 7.26 -4.21
N ILE A 124 -11.53 6.15 -4.88
CA ILE A 124 -10.27 5.43 -4.77
C ILE A 124 -9.35 5.97 -5.86
N LEU A 125 -8.20 6.53 -5.44
CA LEU A 125 -7.24 7.18 -6.33
C LEU A 125 -6.24 6.18 -6.90
N ASN A 126 -5.78 5.25 -6.03
CA ASN A 126 -4.88 4.19 -6.40
C ASN A 126 -5.16 2.94 -5.57
N ARG A 127 -5.11 1.77 -6.21
CA ARG A 127 -5.23 0.47 -5.55
C ARG A 127 -3.84 -0.02 -5.13
N ALA A 128 -3.66 -0.28 -3.85
CA ALA A 128 -2.40 -0.78 -3.30
C ALA A 128 -2.26 -2.28 -3.49
N THR A 129 -3.27 -3.04 -3.08
CA THR A 129 -3.26 -4.50 -3.12
C THR A 129 -3.55 -5.01 -4.53
N LYS A 130 -2.55 -5.57 -5.19
CA LYS A 130 -2.68 -6.18 -6.52
C LYS A 130 -2.67 -7.70 -6.45
N ARG A 131 -1.98 -8.25 -5.46
CA ARG A 131 -1.86 -9.69 -5.21
C ARG A 131 -2.25 -9.99 -3.78
N VAL A 132 -2.73 -11.19 -3.59
CA VAL A 132 -3.10 -11.73 -2.28
C VAL A 132 -2.55 -13.14 -2.13
N VAL A 133 -2.25 -13.52 -0.90
CA VAL A 133 -1.96 -14.91 -0.52
C VAL A 133 -3.14 -15.42 0.29
N GLY A 134 -3.50 -16.67 0.08
CA GLY A 134 -4.60 -17.27 0.82
C GLY A 134 -4.80 -18.75 0.48
N THR A 135 -5.84 -19.31 1.06
CA THR A 135 -6.21 -20.71 0.88
C THR A 135 -7.33 -20.84 -0.14
N TYR A 136 -7.08 -21.64 -1.17
CA TYR A 136 -8.05 -21.89 -2.23
C TYR A 136 -9.10 -22.91 -1.77
N GLN A 137 -10.35 -22.56 -1.96
CA GLN A 137 -11.51 -23.41 -1.72
C GLN A 137 -12.17 -23.75 -3.03
N ASP A 138 -12.12 -25.00 -3.46
CA ASP A 138 -12.70 -25.48 -4.71
C ASP A 138 -14.21 -25.73 -4.55
N ASN A 139 -14.99 -25.31 -5.53
CA ASN A 139 -16.43 -25.53 -5.63
C ASN A 139 -16.79 -25.87 -7.08
N ASP A 140 -16.37 -27.04 -7.54
CA ASP A 140 -16.60 -27.65 -8.87
C ASP A 140 -16.45 -26.69 -10.07
N SER A 141 -17.31 -25.68 -10.19
CA SER A 141 -17.39 -24.75 -11.32
C SER A 141 -16.59 -23.44 -11.11
N PHE A 142 -16.25 -23.13 -9.88
CA PHE A 142 -15.51 -21.94 -9.47
C PHE A 142 -14.79 -22.22 -8.16
N GLY A 143 -14.04 -21.26 -7.63
CA GLY A 143 -13.47 -21.34 -6.30
C GLY A 143 -13.45 -19.97 -5.63
N PHE A 144 -13.07 -20.00 -4.36
CA PHE A 144 -12.79 -18.81 -3.58
C PHE A 144 -11.41 -18.91 -2.97
N ILE A 145 -10.80 -17.76 -2.72
CA ILE A 145 -9.58 -17.69 -1.92
C ILE A 145 -9.91 -16.90 -0.66
N THR A 146 -9.78 -17.55 0.49
CA THR A 146 -9.81 -16.89 1.79
C THR A 146 -8.42 -16.33 2.05
N CYS A 147 -8.29 -15.00 2.11
CA CYS A 147 -7.02 -14.33 2.24
C CYS A 147 -6.40 -14.54 3.62
N ASP A 148 -5.07 -14.64 3.69
CA ASP A 148 -4.32 -14.76 4.95
C ASP A 148 -4.28 -13.41 5.69
N ASP A 149 -4.29 -12.30 4.96
CA ASP A 149 -4.40 -10.98 5.54
C ASP A 149 -5.82 -10.72 6.04
N VAL A 150 -5.97 -10.68 7.36
CA VAL A 150 -7.25 -10.46 8.06
C VAL A 150 -7.90 -9.09 7.78
N LYS A 151 -7.15 -8.15 7.22
CA LYS A 151 -7.68 -6.83 6.79
C LYS A 151 -8.47 -6.94 5.48
N ILE A 152 -8.25 -8.00 4.71
CA ILE A 152 -9.01 -8.29 3.49
C ILE A 152 -10.24 -9.11 3.87
N VAL A 153 -11.34 -8.41 4.10
CA VAL A 153 -12.62 -9.00 4.57
C VAL A 153 -13.43 -9.69 3.47
N TYR A 154 -12.91 -9.76 2.26
CA TYR A 154 -13.57 -10.36 1.11
C TYR A 154 -12.88 -11.64 0.69
N ASP A 155 -13.63 -12.72 0.45
CA ASP A 155 -13.13 -13.85 -0.30
C ASP A 155 -12.98 -13.46 -1.78
N ILE A 156 -11.87 -13.87 -2.40
CA ILE A 156 -11.59 -13.59 -3.80
C ILE A 156 -12.26 -14.68 -4.66
N PHE A 157 -13.22 -14.31 -5.48
CA PHE A 157 -13.82 -15.22 -6.45
C PHE A 157 -12.84 -15.58 -7.56
N VAL A 158 -12.72 -16.87 -7.87
CA VAL A 158 -11.85 -17.39 -8.93
C VAL A 158 -12.65 -18.28 -9.87
N ASN A 159 -12.71 -17.91 -11.14
CA ASN A 159 -13.29 -18.78 -12.16
C ASN A 159 -12.43 -20.06 -12.31
N LYS A 160 -13.03 -21.21 -12.57
CA LYS A 160 -12.29 -22.49 -12.72
C LYS A 160 -11.17 -22.42 -13.75
N SER A 161 -11.38 -21.74 -14.85
CA SER A 161 -10.34 -21.52 -15.88
C SER A 161 -9.18 -20.66 -15.42
N ALA A 162 -9.35 -19.87 -14.35
CA ALA A 162 -8.35 -18.99 -13.76
C ALA A 162 -7.71 -19.57 -12.48
N SER A 163 -8.07 -20.81 -12.08
CA SER A 163 -7.56 -21.47 -10.88
C SER A 163 -6.15 -22.06 -11.04
N LYS A 164 -5.62 -22.12 -12.26
CA LYS A 164 -4.32 -22.73 -12.55
C LYS A 164 -4.19 -24.20 -12.07
N GLY A 165 -5.34 -24.89 -11.91
CA GLY A 165 -5.38 -26.24 -11.40
C GLY A 165 -5.27 -26.37 -9.87
N ALA A 166 -5.40 -25.27 -9.14
CA ALA A 166 -5.44 -25.29 -7.68
C ALA A 166 -6.57 -26.18 -7.17
N LYS A 167 -6.29 -26.91 -6.10
CA LYS A 167 -7.23 -27.83 -5.43
C LYS A 167 -7.62 -27.25 -4.07
N HIS A 168 -8.70 -27.78 -3.52
CA HIS A 168 -9.14 -27.39 -2.17
C HIS A 168 -8.01 -27.57 -1.15
N GLY A 169 -7.76 -26.53 -0.34
CA GLY A 169 -6.71 -26.50 0.67
C GLY A 169 -5.32 -26.11 0.14
N ASP A 170 -5.18 -25.79 -1.15
CA ASP A 170 -3.92 -25.24 -1.65
C ASP A 170 -3.73 -23.80 -1.18
N LYS A 171 -2.51 -23.48 -0.72
CA LYS A 171 -2.02 -22.14 -0.54
C LYS A 171 -1.62 -21.57 -1.89
N VAL A 172 -2.15 -20.41 -2.21
CA VAL A 172 -2.00 -19.79 -3.53
C VAL A 172 -1.66 -18.30 -3.44
N VAL A 173 -0.95 -17.82 -4.45
CA VAL A 173 -0.87 -16.40 -4.77
C VAL A 173 -1.87 -16.11 -5.87
N ALA A 174 -2.72 -15.12 -5.67
CA ALA A 174 -3.67 -14.68 -6.68
C ALA A 174 -3.51 -13.20 -6.99
N GLU A 175 -3.71 -12.86 -8.27
CA GLU A 175 -3.77 -11.48 -8.73
C GLU A 175 -5.23 -11.03 -8.78
N ILE A 176 -5.53 -9.83 -8.27
CA ILE A 176 -6.87 -9.25 -8.32
C ILE A 176 -7.11 -8.69 -9.71
N ILE A 177 -8.10 -9.24 -10.42
CA ILE A 177 -8.52 -8.79 -11.77
C ILE A 177 -9.61 -7.73 -11.67
N LYS A 178 -10.53 -7.91 -10.73
CA LYS A 178 -11.61 -6.96 -10.44
C LYS A 178 -11.68 -6.74 -8.94
N TYR A 179 -11.72 -5.48 -8.55
CA TYR A 179 -11.87 -5.09 -7.15
C TYR A 179 -13.32 -5.23 -6.69
N PRO A 180 -13.55 -5.34 -5.36
CA PRO A 180 -14.91 -5.46 -4.85
C PRO A 180 -15.74 -4.24 -5.25
N ASP A 181 -17.01 -4.47 -5.53
CA ASP A 181 -17.99 -3.47 -5.90
C ASP A 181 -19.34 -3.86 -5.29
N LYS A 182 -20.33 -2.99 -5.40
CA LYS A 182 -21.67 -3.18 -4.83
C LYS A 182 -22.19 -4.60 -5.05
N ASN A 183 -22.30 -5.39 -3.97
CA ASN A 183 -22.78 -6.78 -3.95
C ASN A 183 -21.93 -7.78 -4.77
N LYS A 184 -20.67 -7.48 -5.05
CA LYS A 184 -19.76 -8.39 -5.76
C LYS A 184 -18.45 -8.51 -5.03
N ASN A 185 -18.07 -9.74 -4.76
CA ASN A 185 -16.72 -10.05 -4.29
C ASN A 185 -15.67 -9.66 -5.34
N PRO A 186 -14.44 -9.38 -4.92
CA PRO A 186 -13.33 -9.22 -5.85
C PRO A 186 -13.14 -10.50 -6.67
N GLU A 187 -12.71 -10.35 -7.92
CA GLU A 187 -12.42 -11.46 -8.82
C GLU A 187 -10.91 -11.53 -9.04
N GLY A 188 -10.34 -12.71 -8.92
CA GLY A 188 -8.91 -12.95 -9.07
C GLY A 188 -8.58 -14.14 -9.97
N ARG A 189 -7.29 -14.27 -10.26
CA ARG A 189 -6.71 -15.44 -10.92
C ARG A 189 -5.54 -15.95 -10.10
N VAL A 190 -5.42 -17.26 -9.96
CA VAL A 190 -4.25 -17.89 -9.35
C VAL A 190 -3.04 -17.71 -10.26
N VAL A 191 -1.98 -17.12 -9.74
CA VAL A 191 -0.70 -16.94 -10.46
C VAL A 191 0.35 -17.95 -10.00
N GLU A 192 0.24 -18.43 -8.76
CA GLU A 192 1.17 -19.41 -8.19
C GLU A 192 0.43 -20.32 -7.20
N ILE A 193 0.77 -21.61 -7.19
CA ILE A 193 0.39 -22.56 -6.15
C ILE A 193 1.64 -22.75 -5.31
N ILE A 194 1.58 -22.40 -4.02
CA ILE A 194 2.72 -22.42 -3.11
C ILE A 194 2.92 -23.85 -2.56
N GLY A 195 1.83 -24.52 -2.18
CA GLY A 195 1.82 -25.86 -1.59
C GLY A 195 0.49 -26.15 -0.92
N LYS A 196 0.45 -27.20 -0.08
CA LYS A 196 -0.71 -27.51 0.75
C LYS A 196 -0.66 -26.69 2.04
N ILE A 197 -1.82 -26.41 2.62
CA ILE A 197 -1.91 -25.67 3.90
C ILE A 197 -1.16 -26.38 5.03
N ASP A 198 -1.06 -27.71 4.97
CA ASP A 198 -0.42 -28.54 5.99
C ASP A 198 1.05 -28.88 5.66
N ASP A 199 1.60 -28.36 4.56
CA ASP A 199 3.00 -28.62 4.19
C ASP A 199 3.95 -27.90 5.17
N PRO A 200 5.05 -28.55 5.61
CA PRO A 200 6.03 -27.91 6.48
C PRO A 200 6.62 -26.64 5.85
N GLY A 201 6.61 -25.52 6.59
CA GLY A 201 7.18 -24.23 6.16
C GLY A 201 6.30 -23.44 5.19
N ILE A 202 5.08 -23.89 4.91
CA ILE A 202 4.13 -23.20 4.03
C ILE A 202 3.73 -21.84 4.58
N ASP A 203 3.67 -21.69 5.90
CA ASP A 203 3.39 -20.46 6.61
C ASP A 203 4.46 -19.41 6.33
N ILE A 204 5.74 -19.77 6.45
CA ILE A 204 6.87 -18.89 6.13
C ILE A 204 6.86 -18.50 4.66
N THR A 205 6.67 -19.49 3.77
CA THR A 205 6.61 -19.23 2.33
C THR A 205 5.44 -18.30 1.98
N SER A 206 4.28 -18.47 2.62
CA SER A 206 3.12 -17.61 2.44
C SER A 206 3.43 -16.16 2.86
N ILE A 207 4.15 -15.95 3.96
CA ILE A 207 4.60 -14.64 4.42
C ILE A 207 5.56 -14.02 3.40
N ILE A 208 6.57 -14.76 2.95
CA ILE A 208 7.53 -14.31 1.92
C ILE A 208 6.78 -13.82 0.68
N LYS A 209 5.80 -14.60 0.21
CA LYS A 209 4.98 -14.26 -0.98
C LYS A 209 4.06 -13.06 -0.73
N SER A 210 3.49 -12.92 0.47
CA SER A 210 2.58 -11.80 0.80
C SER A 210 3.28 -10.45 0.81
N TYR A 211 4.55 -10.43 1.22
CA TYR A 211 5.40 -9.22 1.19
C TYR A 211 6.18 -9.08 -0.12
N GLU A 212 5.95 -9.95 -1.12
CA GLU A 212 6.66 -9.96 -2.41
C GLU A 212 8.19 -9.97 -2.23
N LEU A 213 8.69 -10.62 -1.16
CA LEU A 213 10.12 -10.74 -0.89
C LEU A 213 10.77 -11.64 -1.93
N ARG A 214 12.00 -11.32 -2.28
CA ARG A 214 12.79 -12.13 -3.21
C ARG A 214 13.36 -13.34 -2.49
N GLU A 215 13.12 -14.52 -3.01
CA GLU A 215 13.67 -15.78 -2.47
C GLU A 215 15.12 -16.02 -2.90
N TYR A 216 15.54 -15.38 -3.97
CA TYR A 216 16.88 -15.54 -4.54
C TYR A 216 17.50 -14.18 -4.88
N PHE A 217 18.80 -14.08 -4.76
CA PHE A 217 19.53 -12.94 -5.26
C PHE A 217 19.39 -12.84 -6.80
N PRO A 218 19.20 -11.64 -7.34
CA PRO A 218 19.22 -11.40 -8.79
C PRO A 218 20.54 -11.87 -9.41
N ASN A 219 20.50 -12.30 -10.68
CA ASN A 219 21.71 -12.75 -11.37
C ASN A 219 22.82 -11.70 -11.33
N ARG A 220 22.49 -10.41 -11.53
CA ARG A 220 23.46 -9.31 -11.41
C ARG A 220 24.24 -9.32 -10.08
N VAL A 221 23.57 -9.65 -8.95
CA VAL A 221 24.26 -9.74 -7.65
C VAL A 221 25.17 -10.95 -7.59
N LYS A 222 24.74 -12.07 -8.20
CA LYS A 222 25.57 -13.28 -8.28
C LYS A 222 26.80 -13.07 -9.18
N ASP A 223 26.60 -12.41 -10.32
CA ASP A 223 27.69 -12.09 -11.25
C ASP A 223 28.71 -11.16 -10.58
N GLU A 224 28.26 -10.14 -9.85
CA GLU A 224 29.13 -9.21 -9.11
C GLU A 224 29.89 -9.94 -7.97
N LEU A 225 29.26 -10.92 -7.33
CA LEU A 225 29.86 -11.72 -6.27
C LEU A 225 31.00 -12.62 -6.81
N GLU A 226 30.90 -13.10 -8.04
CA GLU A 226 31.95 -13.87 -8.71
C GLU A 226 33.18 -13.02 -9.05
N GLU A 227 33.01 -11.70 -9.21
CA GLU A 227 34.09 -10.76 -9.49
C GLU A 227 34.81 -10.27 -8.23
N ILE A 228 34.24 -10.50 -7.03
CA ILE A 228 34.83 -10.06 -5.76
C ILE A 228 36.07 -10.90 -5.43
N ASN A 229 37.23 -10.25 -5.35
CA ASN A 229 38.41 -10.86 -4.78
C ASN A 229 38.34 -10.85 -3.27
N TYR A 230 38.26 -12.03 -2.66
CA TYR A 230 38.24 -12.19 -1.19
C TYR A 230 39.61 -12.14 -0.53
N GLU A 231 40.70 -12.13 -1.32
CA GLU A 231 42.05 -12.00 -0.79
C GLU A 231 42.37 -10.53 -0.55
N ILE A 232 42.84 -10.22 0.66
CA ILE A 232 43.32 -8.88 1.00
C ILE A 232 44.74 -8.76 0.42
N ASP A 233 44.89 -7.85 -0.55
CA ASP A 233 46.15 -7.64 -1.19
C ASP A 233 47.21 -6.97 -0.26
N SER A 234 48.50 -7.05 -0.65
CA SER A 234 49.59 -6.50 0.15
C SER A 234 49.56 -4.99 0.30
N GLU A 235 48.95 -4.26 -0.64
CA GLU A 235 48.81 -2.79 -0.56
C GLU A 235 47.79 -2.42 0.51
N GLU A 236 46.67 -3.15 0.54
CA GLU A 236 45.64 -2.97 1.56
C GLU A 236 46.18 -3.32 2.96
N ILE A 237 46.91 -4.42 3.09
CA ILE A 237 47.56 -4.81 4.35
C ILE A 237 48.53 -3.70 4.83
N ALA A 238 49.37 -3.17 3.92
CA ALA A 238 50.34 -2.14 4.26
C ALA A 238 49.69 -0.80 4.69
N ARG A 239 48.46 -0.54 4.23
CA ARG A 239 47.68 0.66 4.56
C ARG A 239 47.00 0.57 5.92
N ARG A 240 46.77 -0.62 6.45
CA ARG A 240 46.05 -0.86 7.71
C ARG A 240 46.97 -0.89 8.89
N VAL A 241 46.43 -0.57 10.07
CA VAL A 241 47.12 -0.79 11.34
C VAL A 241 46.96 -2.23 11.77
N ASP A 242 48.04 -2.89 12.12
CA ASP A 242 48.03 -4.27 12.57
C ASP A 242 47.71 -4.35 14.07
N TYR A 243 46.58 -4.91 14.41
CA TYR A 243 46.13 -5.15 15.78
C TYR A 243 46.06 -6.66 16.13
N ARG A 244 46.67 -7.55 15.34
CA ARG A 244 46.60 -8.99 15.57
C ARG A 244 47.21 -9.45 16.90
N ASP A 245 48.13 -8.68 17.43
CA ASP A 245 48.75 -8.95 18.75
C ASP A 245 47.95 -8.35 19.92
N LEU A 246 46.92 -7.58 19.67
CA LEU A 246 46.07 -7.00 20.68
C LEU A 246 45.01 -8.04 21.14
N LEU A 247 45.03 -8.38 22.44
CA LEU A 247 44.01 -9.25 23.02
C LEU A 247 42.64 -8.61 22.86
N THR A 248 41.83 -9.20 22.04
CA THR A 248 40.48 -8.73 21.68
C THR A 248 39.45 -9.80 22.02
N ILE A 249 38.38 -9.41 22.66
CA ILE A 249 37.27 -10.29 23.03
C ILE A 249 35.94 -9.76 22.50
N THR A 250 35.01 -10.65 22.21
CA THR A 250 33.59 -10.36 21.98
C THR A 250 32.78 -10.95 23.11
N ILE A 251 31.59 -10.39 23.39
CA ILE A 251 30.70 -10.89 24.44
C ILE A 251 29.33 -11.08 23.80
N ASP A 252 29.13 -12.28 23.25
CA ASP A 252 27.98 -12.64 22.47
C ASP A 252 27.22 -13.80 23.08
N GLY A 253 25.97 -14.01 22.65
CA GLY A 253 25.21 -15.19 23.02
C GLY A 253 25.82 -16.48 22.45
N VAL A 254 25.55 -17.59 23.10
CA VAL A 254 26.12 -18.93 22.72
C VAL A 254 25.82 -19.32 21.27
N ASP A 255 24.67 -18.86 20.74
CA ASP A 255 24.19 -19.18 19.38
C ASP A 255 24.51 -18.10 18.35
N SER A 256 25.26 -17.04 18.74
CA SER A 256 25.65 -15.95 17.82
C SER A 256 26.55 -16.48 16.72
N LYS A 257 26.18 -16.23 15.48
CA LYS A 257 26.95 -16.58 14.27
C LYS A 257 27.72 -15.41 13.71
N ASP A 258 27.36 -14.21 14.14
CA ASP A 258 27.97 -12.96 13.75
C ASP A 258 28.45 -12.23 15.01
N LEU A 259 29.71 -11.82 15.03
CA LEU A 259 30.39 -11.25 16.20
C LEU A 259 30.78 -9.82 15.86
N ASP A 260 29.86 -8.87 16.10
CA ASP A 260 29.99 -7.49 15.64
C ASP A 260 30.90 -6.64 16.53
N ASP A 261 30.60 -6.61 17.84
CA ASP A 261 31.27 -5.72 18.78
C ASP A 261 32.44 -6.44 19.46
N ALA A 262 33.60 -5.82 19.38
CA ALA A 262 34.81 -6.32 20.05
C ALA A 262 35.45 -5.26 20.96
N ILE A 263 35.97 -5.70 22.06
CA ILE A 263 36.68 -4.83 23.02
C ILE A 263 38.09 -5.36 23.33
N SER A 264 39.00 -4.40 23.53
CA SER A 264 40.36 -4.67 24.01
C SER A 264 40.71 -3.69 25.09
N VAL A 265 41.44 -4.13 26.09
CA VAL A 265 41.91 -3.27 27.19
C VAL A 265 43.42 -3.42 27.34
N VAL A 266 44.13 -2.29 27.31
CA VAL A 266 45.57 -2.23 27.53
C VAL A 266 45.83 -1.42 28.77
N LYS A 267 46.64 -1.95 29.70
CA LYS A 267 47.11 -1.23 30.89
C LYS A 267 48.39 -0.50 30.57
N ASN A 268 48.41 0.81 30.77
CA ASN A 268 49.54 1.68 30.58
C ASN A 268 49.83 2.38 31.93
N ASP A 269 50.81 1.89 32.69
CA ASP A 269 51.14 2.34 34.05
C ASP A 269 49.88 2.35 34.96
N ASP A 270 49.43 3.53 35.38
CA ASP A 270 48.22 3.71 36.22
C ASP A 270 46.95 3.96 35.43
N LYS A 271 46.98 3.86 34.10
CA LYS A 271 45.83 4.10 33.22
C LYS A 271 45.47 2.87 32.40
N TYR A 272 44.23 2.82 31.95
CA TYR A 272 43.74 1.82 31.02
C TYR A 272 43.28 2.50 29.74
N THR A 273 43.65 1.94 28.61
CA THR A 273 43.09 2.33 27.29
C THR A 273 42.12 1.26 26.87
N LEU A 274 40.87 1.66 26.66
CA LEU A 274 39.82 0.81 26.13
C LEU A 274 39.69 1.08 24.63
N TYR A 275 39.74 0.01 23.83
CA TYR A 275 39.45 0.03 22.41
C TYR A 275 38.06 -0.62 22.21
N VAL A 276 37.23 0.01 21.41
CA VAL A 276 35.90 -0.46 21.06
C VAL A 276 35.76 -0.45 19.55
#